data_df310228e625517dbbe798cc85a7304b
#
_entry.id   df310228e625517dbbe798cc85a7304b
#
_cell.length_a   1.000
_cell.length_b   1.000
_cell.length_c   1.000
_cell.angle_alpha   90.00
_cell.angle_beta   90.00
_cell.angle_gamma   90.00
#
_symmetry.space_group_name_H-M   'P 1'
#
loop_
_entity.id
_entity.type
_entity.pdbx_description
1 polymer ?
#
loop_
_entity_poly.entity_id
_entity_poly.type
_entity_poly.pdbx_seq_one_letter_code
_entity_poly.pdbx_strand_id
1 'polypeptide(L)'
;ATVILNPSASDEIIGKADYRRSLISNQSARLYCAYAYADASEGESTTDMVFAGENLVYENGSKLAATKLLTCDMAVADGDLERLVAERRRSTTWTRTDDAPEATIVEFSFEGVLAEEPVLRDALNIDRGFPRAPFVPADHGDLAERCETILDLQTAGLKTRLAHTGTKAAVIGLSGG
;
A
#
# COMPACT_ATOMS: atom_id res chain seq x y z
N ALA A 1 -4.30 6.82 13.20
CA ALA A 1 -4.40 7.61 11.96
C ALA A 1 -4.51 6.71 10.74
N THR A 2 -5.34 7.07 9.76
CA THR A 2 -5.45 6.38 8.47
C THR A 2 -4.60 7.05 7.40
N VAL A 3 -4.19 8.27 7.63
CA VAL A 3 -3.27 9.02 6.78
C VAL A 3 -2.07 9.47 7.60
N ILE A 4 -0.88 9.31 7.06
CA ILE A 4 0.37 9.81 7.62
C ILE A 4 0.97 10.77 6.61
N LEU A 5 1.28 11.96 7.06
CA LEU A 5 2.00 12.97 6.30
C LEU A 5 3.42 13.06 6.85
N ASN A 6 4.41 12.87 6.01
CA ASN A 6 5.82 12.89 6.39
C ASN A 6 6.60 13.91 5.53
N PRO A 7 6.67 15.16 5.94
CA PRO A 7 7.61 16.10 5.37
C PRO A 7 9.03 15.72 5.80
N SER A 8 9.95 15.66 4.85
CA SER A 8 11.30 15.15 5.05
C SER A 8 12.32 15.97 4.27
N ALA A 9 13.57 15.85 4.65
CA ALA A 9 14.71 16.43 3.95
C ALA A 9 15.78 15.33 3.82
N SER A 10 15.56 14.43 2.90
CA SER A 10 16.44 13.29 2.64
C SER A 10 17.46 13.66 1.56
N ASP A 11 18.73 13.74 1.95
CA ASP A 11 19.81 13.82 0.99
C ASP A 11 19.81 12.61 0.06
N GLU A 12 20.20 12.78 -1.19
CA GLU A 12 20.28 11.71 -2.17
C GLU A 12 21.71 11.22 -2.36
N ILE A 13 21.87 9.92 -2.27
CA ILE A 13 23.08 9.20 -2.66
C ILE A 13 22.69 7.99 -3.51
N ILE A 14 23.61 7.47 -4.29
CA ILE A 14 23.36 6.34 -5.19
C ILE A 14 22.81 5.13 -4.40
N GLY A 15 21.63 4.67 -4.83
CA GLY A 15 20.92 3.53 -4.22
C GLY A 15 20.00 3.86 -3.05
N LYS A 16 20.01 5.08 -2.52
CA LYS A 16 19.17 5.47 -1.39
C LYS A 16 17.69 5.59 -1.76
N ALA A 17 17.38 5.93 -3.01
CA ALA A 17 16.00 6.02 -3.49
C ALA A 17 15.24 4.71 -3.32
N ASP A 18 15.84 3.57 -3.66
CA ASP A 18 15.19 2.25 -3.51
C ASP A 18 14.97 1.89 -2.05
N TYR A 19 15.93 2.19 -1.20
CA TYR A 19 15.78 2.03 0.25
C TYR A 19 14.63 2.88 0.79
N ARG A 20 14.55 4.16 0.41
CA ARG A 20 13.48 5.09 0.82
C ARG A 20 12.11 4.59 0.38
N ARG A 21 11.95 4.19 -0.88
CA ARG A 21 10.71 3.61 -1.42
C ARG A 21 10.30 2.36 -0.66
N SER A 22 11.24 1.46 -0.40
CA SER A 22 11.01 0.24 0.37
C SER A 22 10.57 0.55 1.80
N LEU A 23 11.23 1.50 2.46
CA LEU A 23 10.91 1.91 3.81
C LEU A 23 9.47 2.46 3.91
N ILE A 24 9.09 3.36 3.00
CA ILE A 24 7.76 3.98 3.00
C ILE A 24 6.68 2.97 2.66
N SER A 25 6.91 2.11 1.66
CA SER A 25 6.02 1.02 1.32
C SER A 25 5.76 0.11 2.52
N ASN A 26 6.81 -0.34 3.20
CA ASN A 26 6.70 -1.19 4.38
C ASN A 26 5.98 -0.50 5.55
N GLN A 27 6.24 0.76 5.79
CA GLN A 27 5.53 1.50 6.85
C GLN A 27 4.05 1.66 6.54
N SER A 28 3.70 2.00 5.31
CA SER A 28 2.32 2.08 4.85
C SER A 28 1.58 0.75 5.05
N ALA A 29 2.21 -0.37 4.69
CA ALA A 29 1.66 -1.72 4.86
C ALA A 29 1.49 -2.10 6.34
N ARG A 30 2.53 -1.93 7.15
CA ARG A 30 2.50 -2.27 8.58
C ARG A 30 1.46 -1.50 9.37
N LEU A 31 1.22 -0.26 8.98
CA LEU A 31 0.29 0.65 9.67
C LEU A 31 -1.10 0.66 9.03
N TYR A 32 -1.32 -0.09 7.95
CA TYR A 32 -2.56 -0.05 7.18
C TYR A 32 -3.01 1.40 6.93
N CYS A 33 -2.14 2.20 6.34
CA CYS A 33 -2.41 3.62 6.13
C CYS A 33 -2.08 4.09 4.72
N ALA A 34 -2.65 5.21 4.34
CA ALA A 34 -2.12 6.05 3.29
C ALA A 34 -0.92 6.83 3.85
N TYR A 35 0.20 6.79 3.15
CA TYR A 35 1.44 7.43 3.56
C TYR A 35 1.89 8.38 2.46
N ALA A 36 1.84 9.66 2.74
CA ALA A 36 2.33 10.70 1.86
C ALA A 36 3.68 11.21 2.37
N TYR A 37 4.70 11.00 1.57
CA TYR A 37 6.05 11.46 1.81
C TYR A 37 6.38 12.62 0.88
N ALA A 38 6.78 13.74 1.44
CA ALA A 38 7.20 14.92 0.70
C ALA A 38 8.64 15.26 1.07
N ASP A 39 9.50 15.32 0.09
CA ASP A 39 10.92 15.56 0.30
C ASP A 39 11.34 16.97 -0.10
N ALA A 40 12.32 17.49 0.61
CA ALA A 40 13.03 18.69 0.20
C ALA A 40 13.61 18.50 -1.21
N SER A 41 13.68 19.56 -1.98
CA SER A 41 14.09 19.53 -3.38
C SER A 41 15.16 20.55 -3.72
N GLU A 42 15.32 20.84 -5.00
CA GLU A 42 16.27 21.84 -5.51
C GLU A 42 16.05 23.20 -4.85
N GLY A 43 17.14 23.84 -4.45
CA GLY A 43 17.13 25.18 -3.84
C GLY A 43 16.91 25.21 -2.33
N GLU A 44 16.60 24.08 -1.69
CA GLU A 44 16.42 24.02 -0.24
C GLU A 44 17.73 23.79 0.53
N SER A 45 18.80 23.41 -0.17
CA SER A 45 20.15 23.37 0.38
C SER A 45 20.99 24.54 -0.11
N THR A 46 21.78 25.10 0.81
CA THR A 46 22.78 26.15 0.50
C THR A 46 24.22 25.62 0.56
N THR A 47 24.38 24.30 0.67
CA THR A 47 25.66 23.60 0.76
C THR A 47 25.76 22.52 -0.32
N ASP A 48 26.75 21.65 -0.22
CA ASP A 48 26.97 20.56 -1.17
C ASP A 48 25.94 19.40 -1.07
N MET A 49 25.00 19.50 -0.13
CA MET A 49 23.95 18.51 0.04
C MET A 49 22.90 18.64 -1.05
N VAL A 50 22.60 17.53 -1.70
CA VAL A 50 21.52 17.42 -2.71
C VAL A 50 20.37 16.63 -2.10
N PHE A 51 19.19 17.24 -2.04
CA PHE A 51 17.98 16.56 -1.59
C PHE A 51 17.33 15.79 -2.74
N ALA A 52 16.65 14.70 -2.38
CA ALA A 52 16.09 13.79 -3.36
C ALA A 52 14.94 14.38 -4.17
N GLY A 53 14.15 15.28 -3.62
CA GLY A 53 12.98 15.87 -4.30
C GLY A 53 11.95 14.85 -4.77
N GLU A 54 11.99 13.62 -4.23
CA GLU A 54 11.09 12.56 -4.59
C GLU A 54 9.89 12.52 -3.66
N ASN A 55 8.71 12.83 -4.18
CA ASN A 55 7.45 12.75 -3.47
C ASN A 55 6.77 11.42 -3.74
N LEU A 56 6.27 10.77 -2.69
CA LEU A 56 5.75 9.41 -2.75
C LEU A 56 4.40 9.31 -2.06
N VAL A 57 3.44 8.63 -2.68
CA VAL A 57 2.17 8.28 -2.05
C VAL A 57 1.98 6.77 -2.11
N TYR A 58 1.85 6.17 -0.93
CA TYR A 58 1.60 4.74 -0.77
C TYR A 58 0.30 4.50 0.00
N GLU A 59 -0.37 3.41 -0.30
CA GLU A 59 -1.54 2.92 0.43
C GLU A 59 -1.39 1.44 0.70
N ASN A 60 -1.37 1.05 1.97
CA ASN A 60 -1.24 -0.34 2.39
C ASN A 60 -0.12 -1.09 1.64
N GLY A 61 1.05 -0.46 1.50
CA GLY A 61 2.22 -1.00 0.82
C GLY A 61 2.25 -0.81 -0.69
N SER A 62 1.13 -0.47 -1.31
CA SER A 62 1.05 -0.25 -2.75
C SER A 62 1.36 1.20 -3.11
N LYS A 63 2.23 1.40 -4.10
CA LYS A 63 2.53 2.73 -4.62
C LYS A 63 1.36 3.25 -5.45
N LEU A 64 0.81 4.41 -5.07
CA LEU A 64 -0.23 5.11 -5.82
C LEU A 64 0.38 6.14 -6.77
N ALA A 65 1.29 6.96 -6.27
CA ALA A 65 1.97 7.98 -7.08
C ALA A 65 3.41 8.18 -6.62
N ALA A 66 4.24 8.67 -7.52
CA ALA A 66 5.60 9.09 -7.24
C ALA A 66 6.04 10.16 -8.25
N THR A 67 6.83 11.12 -7.82
CA THR A 67 7.57 12.01 -8.72
C THR A 67 8.89 11.37 -9.13
N LYS A 68 9.59 11.99 -10.05
CA LYS A 68 10.97 11.62 -10.38
C LYS A 68 11.92 12.19 -9.34
N LEU A 69 13.08 11.56 -9.20
CA LEU A 69 14.19 12.10 -8.42
C LEU A 69 14.65 13.45 -8.97
N LEU A 70 15.09 14.31 -8.06
CA LEU A 70 15.69 15.62 -8.37
C LEU A 70 14.73 16.52 -9.15
N THR A 71 13.42 16.40 -8.87
CA THR A 71 12.41 17.29 -9.43
C THR A 71 11.69 18.06 -8.34
N CYS A 72 11.05 19.15 -8.73
CA CYS A 72 10.19 19.95 -7.86
C CYS A 72 8.73 19.76 -8.29
N ASP A 73 8.32 18.51 -8.45
CA ASP A 73 6.99 18.11 -8.92
C ASP A 73 6.06 17.76 -7.75
N MET A 74 4.78 17.61 -8.03
CA MET A 74 3.76 17.18 -7.06
C MET A 74 3.25 15.79 -7.41
N ALA A 75 3.21 14.89 -6.42
CA ALA A 75 2.53 13.61 -6.53
C ALA A 75 1.08 13.73 -6.04
N VAL A 76 0.13 13.31 -6.85
CA VAL A 76 -1.30 13.30 -6.52
C VAL A 76 -1.86 11.91 -6.71
N ALA A 77 -2.70 11.47 -5.78
CA ALA A 77 -3.37 10.17 -5.87
C ALA A 77 -4.66 10.16 -5.04
N ASP A 78 -5.60 9.34 -5.48
CA ASP A 78 -6.81 9.05 -4.72
C ASP A 78 -6.60 7.85 -3.79
N GLY A 79 -6.79 8.05 -2.49
CA GLY A 79 -6.67 7.03 -1.45
C GLY A 79 -8.04 6.50 -1.00
N ASP A 80 -8.14 5.19 -0.78
CA ASP A 80 -9.34 4.53 -0.25
C ASP A 80 -9.23 4.33 1.26
N LEU A 81 -9.61 5.35 2.01
CA LEU A 81 -9.50 5.34 3.47
C LEU A 81 -10.47 4.34 4.13
N GLU A 82 -11.64 4.12 3.53
CA GLU A 82 -12.62 3.16 4.04
C GLU A 82 -12.10 1.72 3.93
N ARG A 83 -11.42 1.40 2.83
CA ARG A 83 -10.74 0.13 2.67
C ARG A 83 -9.67 -0.07 3.74
N LEU A 84 -8.85 0.93 4.04
CA LEU A 84 -7.84 0.83 5.10
C LEU A 84 -8.46 0.53 6.47
N VAL A 85 -9.58 1.17 6.79
CA VAL A 85 -10.32 0.90 8.03
C VAL A 85 -10.88 -0.53 8.03
N ALA A 86 -11.41 -0.99 6.90
CA ALA A 86 -11.92 -2.35 6.76
C ALA A 86 -10.81 -3.40 6.92
N GLU A 87 -9.64 -3.18 6.32
CA GLU A 87 -8.49 -4.09 6.47
C GLU A 87 -8.00 -4.17 7.93
N ARG A 88 -7.92 -3.04 8.64
CA ARG A 88 -7.59 -3.04 10.08
C ARG A 88 -8.58 -3.85 10.90
N ARG A 89 -9.88 -3.76 10.59
CA ARG A 89 -10.92 -4.51 11.30
C ARG A 89 -10.83 -6.02 11.07
N ARG A 90 -10.36 -6.43 9.89
CA ARG A 90 -10.17 -7.85 9.54
C ARG A 90 -8.89 -8.43 10.12
N SER A 91 -7.89 -7.60 10.36
CA SER A 91 -6.59 -8.06 10.86
C SER A 91 -6.69 -8.51 12.31
N THR A 92 -6.41 -9.77 12.56
CA THR A 92 -6.34 -10.34 13.92
C THR A 92 -5.02 -10.01 14.63
N THR A 93 -4.03 -9.55 13.90
CA THR A 93 -2.72 -9.13 14.42
C THR A 93 -2.64 -7.64 14.70
N TRP A 94 -3.63 -6.88 14.25
CA TRP A 94 -3.74 -5.47 14.56
C TRP A 94 -4.35 -5.29 15.96
N THR A 95 -3.50 -5.06 16.94
CA THR A 95 -3.93 -4.79 18.31
C THR A 95 -4.02 -3.29 18.54
N ARG A 96 -5.12 -2.86 19.17
CA ARG A 96 -5.17 -1.52 19.77
C ARG A 96 -4.44 -1.63 21.10
N THR A 97 -3.36 -0.89 21.27
CA THR A 97 -2.72 -0.71 22.56
C THR A 97 -3.43 0.44 23.28
N ASP A 98 -3.92 0.16 24.47
CA ASP A 98 -4.50 1.21 25.33
C ASP A 98 -3.41 2.14 25.91
N ASP A 99 -2.14 1.75 25.74
CA ASP A 99 -0.96 2.51 26.16
C ASP A 99 -0.46 3.50 25.07
N ALA A 100 -1.32 3.96 24.18
CA ALA A 100 -0.94 4.99 23.22
C ALA A 100 -0.55 6.27 24.00
N PRO A 101 0.61 6.89 23.72
CA PRO A 101 0.97 8.15 24.35
C PRO A 101 -0.15 9.17 24.11
N GLU A 102 -0.41 10.00 25.11
CA GLU A 102 -1.38 11.08 24.98
C GLU A 102 -1.05 11.91 23.73
N ALA A 103 -1.90 11.79 22.72
CA ALA A 103 -1.78 12.56 21.50
C ALA A 103 -2.68 13.80 21.62
N THR A 104 -2.16 14.95 21.24
CA THR A 104 -2.98 16.14 21.09
C THR A 104 -3.88 15.95 19.87
N ILE A 105 -5.18 15.94 20.10
CA ILE A 105 -6.17 15.87 19.01
C ILE A 105 -6.49 17.31 18.61
N VAL A 106 -6.27 17.61 17.33
CA VAL A 106 -6.69 18.87 16.72
C VAL A 106 -7.82 18.55 15.76
N GLU A 107 -9.00 19.04 16.07
CA GLU A 107 -10.17 18.93 15.21
C GLU A 107 -10.21 20.11 14.26
N PHE A 108 -10.46 19.85 12.99
CA PHE A 108 -10.67 20.88 11.98
C PHE A 108 -11.67 20.37 10.92
N SER A 109 -12.36 21.30 10.29
CA SER A 109 -13.27 21.01 9.19
C SER A 109 -12.80 21.67 7.91
N PHE A 110 -13.07 21.02 6.78
CA PHE A 110 -12.85 21.59 5.44
C PHE A 110 -14.14 22.18 4.90
N GLU A 111 -14.77 23.08 5.67
CA GLU A 111 -16.00 23.74 5.20
C GLU A 111 -15.76 24.47 3.87
N GLY A 112 -16.54 24.13 2.87
CA GLY A 112 -16.44 24.71 1.52
C GLY A 112 -15.38 24.12 0.59
N VAL A 113 -14.56 23.18 1.06
CA VAL A 113 -13.56 22.45 0.22
C VAL A 113 -14.12 21.11 -0.26
N LEU A 114 -14.90 20.43 0.59
CA LEU A 114 -15.57 19.21 0.20
C LEU A 114 -16.97 19.60 -0.30
N ALA A 115 -17.28 19.24 -1.54
CA ALA A 115 -18.60 19.47 -2.12
C ALA A 115 -19.69 18.91 -1.20
N GLU A 116 -20.76 19.66 -1.02
CA GLU A 116 -21.82 19.43 -0.04
C GLU A 116 -22.60 18.11 -0.19
N GLU A 117 -22.35 17.35 -1.20
CA GLU A 117 -22.97 16.04 -1.37
C GLU A 117 -21.95 15.07 -1.92
N PRO A 118 -21.86 13.85 -1.36
CA PRO A 118 -21.20 12.78 -2.08
C PRO A 118 -22.03 12.57 -3.35
N VAL A 119 -21.60 13.23 -4.39
CA VAL A 119 -22.17 13.05 -5.70
C VAL A 119 -21.90 11.61 -6.06
N LEU A 120 -22.83 10.71 -5.78
CA LEU A 120 -22.95 9.43 -6.47
C LEU A 120 -23.07 9.76 -7.94
N ARG A 121 -21.99 9.55 -8.66
CA ARG A 121 -21.86 10.28 -9.87
C ARG A 121 -21.41 9.50 -11.00
N ASP A 122 -22.10 9.70 -12.02
CA ASP A 122 -21.81 9.38 -13.40
C ASP A 122 -20.47 9.93 -13.91
N ALA A 123 -19.70 10.61 -13.04
CA ALA A 123 -18.42 11.23 -13.38
C ALA A 123 -17.47 11.35 -12.17
N LEU A 124 -17.27 10.30 -11.40
CA LEU A 124 -16.09 10.22 -10.55
C LEU A 124 -14.86 10.06 -11.47
N ASN A 125 -14.19 11.17 -11.76
CA ASN A 125 -12.84 11.13 -12.29
C ASN A 125 -11.90 10.66 -11.18
N ILE A 126 -11.90 9.34 -10.94
CA ILE A 126 -10.97 8.72 -10.00
C ILE A 126 -9.67 8.47 -10.78
N ASP A 127 -8.62 9.17 -10.40
CA ASP A 127 -7.27 8.95 -10.94
C ASP A 127 -6.63 7.73 -10.25
N ARG A 128 -7.29 6.57 -10.41
CA ARG A 128 -6.84 5.31 -9.85
C ARG A 128 -7.03 4.18 -10.85
N GLY A 129 -5.95 3.46 -11.14
CA GLY A 129 -6.00 2.24 -11.94
C GLY A 129 -6.61 1.08 -11.14
N PHE A 130 -7.64 0.45 -11.69
CA PHE A 130 -8.19 -0.80 -11.15
C PHE A 130 -7.79 -1.94 -12.09
N PRO A 131 -6.93 -2.89 -11.65
CA PRO A 131 -6.58 -4.02 -12.49
C PRO A 131 -7.83 -4.87 -12.77
N ARG A 132 -8.09 -5.18 -14.04
CA ARG A 132 -9.23 -6.03 -14.46
C ARG A 132 -9.13 -7.44 -13.89
N ALA A 133 -7.93 -7.92 -13.67
CA ALA A 133 -7.64 -9.23 -13.11
C ALA A 133 -6.68 -9.08 -11.93
N PRO A 134 -7.17 -8.66 -10.74
CA PRO A 134 -6.32 -8.30 -9.61
C PRO A 134 -5.50 -9.47 -9.06
N PHE A 135 -5.89 -10.71 -9.39
CA PHE A 135 -5.20 -11.92 -8.96
C PHE A 135 -4.23 -12.49 -10.00
N VAL A 136 -4.22 -11.91 -11.21
CA VAL A 136 -3.37 -12.36 -12.31
C VAL A 136 -2.27 -11.34 -12.55
N PRO A 137 -1.00 -11.69 -12.39
CA PRO A 137 0.11 -10.80 -12.71
C PRO A 137 0.09 -10.39 -14.18
N ALA A 138 0.48 -9.16 -14.47
CA ALA A 138 0.60 -8.67 -15.83
C ALA A 138 1.86 -9.22 -16.53
N ASP A 139 2.89 -9.58 -15.78
CA ASP A 139 4.10 -10.20 -16.28
C ASP A 139 3.95 -11.72 -16.39
N HIS A 140 4.39 -12.30 -17.52
CA HIS A 140 4.27 -13.75 -17.76
C HIS A 140 5.20 -14.60 -16.88
N GLY A 141 6.36 -14.06 -16.48
CA GLY A 141 7.27 -14.73 -15.57
C GLY A 141 6.67 -14.83 -14.16
N ASP A 142 6.19 -13.72 -13.65
CA ASP A 142 5.48 -13.65 -12.36
C ASP A 142 4.23 -14.52 -12.36
N LEU A 143 3.54 -14.64 -13.51
CA LEU A 143 2.37 -15.50 -13.64
C LEU A 143 2.73 -16.98 -13.47
N ALA A 144 3.79 -17.45 -14.10
CA ALA A 144 4.24 -18.84 -14.00
C ALA A 144 4.63 -19.19 -12.56
N GLU A 145 5.46 -18.38 -11.93
CA GLU A 145 5.88 -18.55 -10.53
C GLU A 145 4.68 -18.54 -9.57
N ARG A 146 3.73 -17.65 -9.80
CA ARG A 146 2.51 -17.59 -8.99
C ARG A 146 1.64 -18.82 -9.17
N CYS A 147 1.50 -19.34 -10.39
CA CYS A 147 0.76 -20.58 -10.63
C CYS A 147 1.39 -21.78 -9.92
N GLU A 148 2.71 -21.93 -9.99
CA GLU A 148 3.44 -22.97 -9.24
C GLU A 148 3.23 -22.83 -7.74
N THR A 149 3.38 -21.62 -7.20
CA THR A 149 3.15 -21.33 -5.78
C THR A 149 1.73 -21.69 -5.34
N ILE A 150 0.71 -21.42 -6.15
CA ILE A 150 -0.68 -21.80 -5.85
C ILE A 150 -0.82 -23.32 -5.77
N LEU A 151 -0.25 -24.06 -6.70
CA LEU A 151 -0.28 -25.52 -6.69
C LEU A 151 0.46 -26.10 -5.48
N ASP A 152 1.61 -25.55 -5.15
CA ASP A 152 2.37 -25.94 -3.96
C ASP A 152 1.62 -25.69 -2.66
N LEU A 153 0.97 -24.53 -2.54
CA LEU A 153 0.15 -24.20 -1.37
C LEU A 153 -1.03 -25.17 -1.22
N GLN A 154 -1.73 -25.50 -2.30
CA GLN A 154 -2.83 -26.46 -2.29
C GLN A 154 -2.32 -27.86 -1.91
N THR A 155 -1.20 -28.28 -2.48
CA THR A 155 -0.58 -29.57 -2.20
C THR A 155 -0.12 -29.68 -0.76
N ALA A 156 0.54 -28.66 -0.23
CA ALA A 156 1.00 -28.61 1.14
C ALA A 156 -0.19 -28.65 2.13
N GLY A 157 -1.22 -27.86 1.88
CA GLY A 157 -2.45 -27.86 2.69
C GLY A 157 -3.15 -29.23 2.70
N LEU A 158 -3.33 -29.85 1.55
CA LEU A 158 -3.93 -31.16 1.41
C LEU A 158 -3.09 -32.25 2.11
N LYS A 159 -1.77 -32.26 1.88
CA LYS A 159 -0.84 -33.19 2.53
C LYS A 159 -0.90 -33.11 4.05
N THR A 160 -0.89 -31.90 4.60
CA THR A 160 -0.99 -31.69 6.05
C THR A 160 -2.32 -32.21 6.59
N ARG A 161 -3.42 -31.97 5.88
CA ARG A 161 -4.74 -32.43 6.27
C ARG A 161 -4.84 -33.94 6.28
N LEU A 162 -4.38 -34.60 5.20
CA LEU A 162 -4.38 -36.05 5.10
C LEU A 162 -3.53 -36.71 6.19
N ALA A 163 -2.35 -36.14 6.46
CA ALA A 163 -1.48 -36.62 7.53
C ALA A 163 -2.12 -36.48 8.91
N HIS A 164 -2.74 -35.32 9.21
CA HIS A 164 -3.37 -35.06 10.48
C HIS A 164 -4.58 -36.00 10.75
N THR A 165 -5.39 -36.27 9.71
CA THR A 165 -6.56 -37.15 9.83
C THR A 165 -6.22 -38.62 9.73
N GLY A 166 -4.99 -39.01 9.42
CA GLY A 166 -4.59 -40.39 9.16
C GLY A 166 -5.28 -41.04 7.96
N THR A 167 -5.81 -40.22 7.04
CA THR A 167 -6.56 -40.67 5.87
C THR A 167 -5.62 -41.42 4.91
N LYS A 168 -6.02 -42.64 4.53
CA LYS A 168 -5.24 -43.49 3.61
C LYS A 168 -5.64 -43.40 2.15
N ALA A 169 -6.78 -42.77 1.86
CA ALA A 169 -7.29 -42.60 0.51
C ALA A 169 -8.04 -41.25 0.40
N ALA A 170 -7.92 -40.61 -0.75
CA ALA A 170 -8.70 -39.41 -1.09
C ALA A 170 -9.48 -39.64 -2.38
N VAL A 171 -10.70 -39.12 -2.43
CA VAL A 171 -11.54 -39.14 -3.64
C VAL A 171 -11.66 -37.71 -4.12
N ILE A 172 -11.35 -37.49 -5.39
CA ILE A 172 -11.40 -36.19 -6.03
C ILE A 172 -12.53 -36.20 -7.05
N GLY A 173 -13.48 -35.29 -6.89
CA GLY A 173 -14.50 -35.00 -7.89
C GLY A 173 -13.93 -33.95 -8.87
N LEU A 174 -13.74 -34.32 -10.12
CA LEU A 174 -13.37 -33.38 -11.18
C LEU A 174 -14.65 -32.81 -11.78
N SER A 175 -14.86 -31.50 -11.65
CA SER A 175 -15.95 -30.80 -12.32
C SER A 175 -15.43 -30.05 -13.54
N GLY A 176 -16.20 -29.98 -14.58
CA GLY A 176 -15.84 -29.25 -15.79
C GLY A 176 -15.25 -30.15 -16.87
N GLY A 177 -16.02 -31.11 -17.28
CA GLY A 177 -15.78 -31.85 -18.51
C GLY A 177 -15.99 -30.97 -19.75
#